data_86f86e3fd6186104e1152aad6067ba93
#
_entry.id   86f86e3fd6186104e1152aad6067ba93
#
_cell.length_a   1.000
_cell.length_b   1.000
_cell.length_c   1.000
_cell.angle_alpha   90.00
_cell.angle_beta   90.00
_cell.angle_gamma   90.00
#
_symmetry.space_group_name_H-M   'P 1'
#
loop_
_entity.id
_entity.type
_entity.pdbx_description
1 polymer ?
#
loop_
_entity_poly.entity_id
_entity_poly.type
_entity_poly.pdbx_seq_one_letter_code
_entity_poly.pdbx_strand_id
1 'polypeptide(L)'
;MERRDVLKVLAALPLESLYAANQCSSTGTGSELAGYQFGFFTSEERVLVERLMELIIPADDNSPGATAARVPAFADLMIATGSDRAKAAWRAGLAAFLVAEHEEPLEDVLARAAGEEEAPKSELGRFFIDLKRMTVDGYYTSSVGIHDGMGYIGNQHLTSAPECDHPEHKGR
;
A
#
# COMPACT_ATOMS: atom_id res chain seq x y z
N MET A 1 25.88 32.62 -20.48
CA MET A 1 26.29 32.04 -19.20
C MET A 1 27.25 30.90 -19.54
N GLU A 2 28.54 31.10 -19.31
CA GLU A 2 29.53 30.09 -19.65
C GLU A 2 29.58 28.97 -18.59
N ARG A 3 29.92 27.73 -19.01
CA ARG A 3 30.02 26.56 -18.10
C ARG A 3 30.87 26.82 -16.87
N ARG A 4 31.87 27.71 -16.99
CA ARG A 4 32.75 28.11 -15.89
C ARG A 4 32.08 28.99 -14.82
N ASP A 5 31.03 29.73 -15.18
CA ASP A 5 30.31 30.58 -14.24
C ASP A 5 29.39 29.76 -13.36
N VAL A 6 28.81 28.67 -13.87
CA VAL A 6 27.99 27.71 -13.11
C VAL A 6 28.81 27.02 -12.02
N LEU A 7 30.06 26.66 -12.34
CA LEU A 7 30.97 26.03 -11.36
C LEU A 7 31.37 26.97 -10.24
N LYS A 8 31.50 28.27 -10.50
CA LYS A 8 31.83 29.29 -9.48
C LYS A 8 30.65 29.53 -8.53
N VAL A 9 29.43 29.48 -9.04
CA VAL A 9 28.19 29.59 -8.21
C VAL A 9 28.03 28.37 -7.32
N LEU A 10 28.30 27.16 -7.83
CA LEU A 10 28.25 25.92 -7.06
C LEU A 10 29.32 25.85 -5.96
N ALA A 11 30.52 26.42 -6.20
CA ALA A 11 31.60 26.47 -5.21
C ALA A 11 31.38 27.51 -4.08
N ALA A 12 30.43 28.44 -4.28
CA ALA A 12 30.11 29.47 -3.28
C ALA A 12 28.92 29.10 -2.35
N LEU A 13 28.28 27.94 -2.57
CA LEU A 13 27.29 27.44 -1.63
C LEU A 13 27.94 26.84 -0.40
N PRO A 14 27.53 27.23 0.82
CA PRO A 14 28.11 26.66 2.03
C PRO A 14 27.85 25.13 2.03
N LEU A 15 28.92 24.36 2.31
CA LEU A 15 28.88 22.88 2.32
C LEU A 15 27.78 22.33 3.27
N GLU A 16 27.43 23.09 4.29
CA GLU A 16 26.36 22.78 5.23
C GLU A 16 24.97 22.67 4.56
N SER A 17 24.72 23.43 3.49
CA SER A 17 23.47 23.38 2.74
C SER A 17 23.35 22.10 1.90
N LEU A 18 24.45 21.51 1.48
CA LEU A 18 24.47 20.23 0.73
C LEU A 18 24.36 19.01 1.67
N TYR A 19 24.83 19.15 2.91
CA TYR A 19 24.69 18.10 3.93
C TYR A 19 23.26 17.98 4.46
N ALA A 20 22.51 19.09 4.56
CA ALA A 20 21.12 19.07 4.99
C ALA A 20 20.17 18.40 3.96
N ALA A 21 20.52 18.43 2.68
CA ALA A 21 19.73 17.77 1.62
C ALA A 21 19.95 16.25 1.54
N ASN A 22 20.98 15.72 2.20
CA ASN A 22 21.34 14.30 2.12
C ASN A 22 21.12 13.54 3.44
N GLN A 23 20.46 14.16 4.40
CA GLN A 23 19.83 13.43 5.50
C GLN A 23 18.48 12.90 5.02
N CYS A 24 18.51 11.97 4.09
CA CYS A 24 17.50 10.94 4.01
C CYS A 24 17.63 10.18 5.33
N SER A 25 16.96 10.67 6.36
CA SER A 25 16.85 9.97 7.64
C SER A 25 16.16 8.65 7.34
N SER A 26 16.96 7.58 7.29
CA SER A 26 16.48 6.19 7.23
C SER A 26 15.83 5.74 8.55
N THR A 27 15.19 6.66 9.23
CA THR A 27 14.24 6.40 10.32
C THR A 27 12.81 6.58 9.82
N GLY A 28 12.52 6.01 8.65
CA GLY A 28 11.17 5.79 8.16
C GLY A 28 10.52 4.61 8.87
N THR A 29 10.57 4.60 10.18
CA THR A 29 9.62 3.82 10.98
C THR A 29 8.26 4.43 10.77
N GLY A 30 7.26 3.65 10.32
CA GLY A 30 5.82 3.85 10.14
C GLY A 30 5.08 5.11 10.64
N SER A 31 5.80 6.18 10.91
CA SER A 31 5.33 7.40 11.57
C SER A 31 4.80 8.46 10.59
N GLU A 32 5.15 8.41 9.31
CA GLU A 32 4.76 9.47 8.37
C GLU A 32 3.24 9.57 8.17
N LEU A 33 2.52 8.45 8.28
CA LEU A 33 1.06 8.44 8.25
C LEU A 33 0.39 8.57 9.63
N ALA A 34 1.14 8.72 10.72
CA ALA A 34 0.56 8.80 12.08
C ALA A 34 -0.34 10.03 12.26
N GLY A 35 -0.07 11.10 11.53
CA GLY A 35 -0.89 12.32 11.49
C GLY A 35 -1.66 12.49 10.19
N TYR A 36 -1.76 11.45 9.34
CA TYR A 36 -2.43 11.58 8.06
C TYR A 36 -3.91 11.92 8.23
N GLN A 37 -4.33 12.96 7.55
CA GLN A 37 -5.73 13.36 7.50
C GLN A 37 -6.34 12.89 6.18
N PHE A 38 -7.41 12.13 6.27
CA PHE A 38 -8.14 11.64 5.11
C PHE A 38 -8.71 12.81 4.32
N GLY A 39 -8.40 12.85 3.02
CA GLY A 39 -8.81 13.90 2.11
C GLY A 39 -9.89 13.48 1.14
N PHE A 40 -10.00 12.18 0.86
CA PHE A 40 -10.99 11.62 -0.05
C PHE A 40 -12.13 10.92 0.67
N PHE A 41 -11.86 9.95 1.55
CA PHE A 41 -12.92 9.22 2.23
C PHE A 41 -13.64 10.06 3.28
N THR A 42 -14.97 10.00 3.30
CA THR A 42 -15.77 10.46 4.43
C THR A 42 -15.51 9.59 5.66
N SER A 43 -15.96 10.03 6.84
CA SER A 43 -15.81 9.24 8.07
C SER A 43 -16.47 7.86 8.00
N GLU A 44 -17.63 7.77 7.35
CA GLU A 44 -18.37 6.53 7.15
C GLU A 44 -17.66 5.61 6.15
N GLU A 45 -17.25 6.13 5.01
CA GLU A 45 -16.50 5.38 4.00
C GLU A 45 -15.16 4.88 4.53
N ARG A 46 -14.50 5.67 5.37
CA ARG A 46 -13.26 5.27 6.02
C ARG A 46 -13.44 4.01 6.87
N VAL A 47 -14.47 3.98 7.73
CA VAL A 47 -14.77 2.81 8.56
C VAL A 47 -15.04 1.58 7.69
N LEU A 48 -15.81 1.74 6.61
CA LEU A 48 -16.08 0.65 5.67
C LEU A 48 -14.79 0.16 4.99
N VAL A 49 -13.96 1.08 4.49
CA VAL A 49 -12.69 0.73 3.82
C VAL A 49 -11.74 0.01 4.78
N GLU A 50 -11.60 0.48 6.03
CA GLU A 50 -10.79 -0.17 7.05
C GLU A 50 -11.24 -1.61 7.28
N ARG A 51 -12.54 -1.86 7.40
CA ARG A 51 -13.11 -3.21 7.57
C ARG A 51 -12.92 -4.09 6.34
N LEU A 52 -13.19 -3.57 5.15
CA LEU A 52 -13.01 -4.31 3.89
C LEU A 52 -11.56 -4.71 3.65
N MET A 53 -10.61 -3.80 3.88
CA MET A 53 -9.19 -4.09 3.70
C MET A 53 -8.66 -5.07 4.74
N GLU A 54 -9.13 -4.99 5.98
CA GLU A 54 -8.79 -5.94 7.03
C GLU A 54 -9.37 -7.35 6.76
N LEU A 55 -10.54 -7.46 6.11
CA LEU A 55 -11.08 -8.73 5.65
C LEU A 55 -10.28 -9.35 4.49
N ILE A 56 -9.62 -8.53 3.66
CA ILE A 56 -8.77 -9.01 2.56
C ILE A 56 -7.41 -9.48 3.07
N ILE A 57 -6.79 -8.70 3.97
CA ILE A 57 -5.51 -9.05 4.62
C ILE A 57 -5.71 -8.90 6.13
N PRO A 58 -6.22 -9.94 6.78
CA PRO A 58 -6.41 -9.93 8.23
C PRO A 58 -5.10 -10.06 8.99
N ALA A 59 -5.10 -9.59 10.24
CA ALA A 59 -4.02 -9.90 11.17
C ALA A 59 -4.05 -11.39 11.52
N ASP A 60 -2.89 -12.03 11.56
CA ASP A 60 -2.69 -13.39 12.03
C ASP A 60 -1.46 -13.49 12.96
N ASP A 61 -1.10 -14.71 13.38
CA ASP A 61 0.02 -14.96 14.31
C ASP A 61 1.38 -14.59 13.71
N ASN A 62 1.49 -14.44 12.39
CA ASN A 62 2.74 -14.21 11.68
C ASN A 62 2.83 -12.81 11.06
N SER A 63 1.69 -12.16 10.83
CA SER A 63 1.67 -10.86 10.17
C SER A 63 0.56 -9.94 10.69
N PRO A 64 0.86 -8.64 10.87
CA PRO A 64 -0.17 -7.64 11.15
C PRO A 64 -1.10 -7.46 9.94
N GLY A 65 -2.37 -7.10 10.20
CA GLY A 65 -3.36 -6.88 9.13
C GLY A 65 -3.18 -5.56 8.36
N ALA A 66 -4.06 -5.34 7.38
CA ALA A 66 -4.05 -4.17 6.52
C ALA A 66 -4.20 -2.85 7.30
N THR A 67 -4.97 -2.84 8.38
CA THR A 67 -5.16 -1.67 9.24
C THR A 67 -3.87 -1.28 9.95
N ALA A 68 -3.12 -2.25 10.49
CA ALA A 68 -1.83 -2.02 11.12
C ALA A 68 -0.80 -1.48 10.13
N ALA A 69 -0.85 -1.93 8.89
CA ALA A 69 -0.02 -1.44 7.78
C ALA A 69 -0.49 -0.07 7.22
N ARG A 70 -1.58 0.50 7.76
CA ARG A 70 -2.19 1.78 7.33
C ARG A 70 -2.59 1.83 5.85
N VAL A 71 -2.97 0.70 5.31
CA VAL A 71 -3.41 0.59 3.91
C VAL A 71 -4.58 1.52 3.59
N PRO A 72 -5.58 1.75 4.47
CA PRO A 72 -6.65 2.71 4.21
C PRO A 72 -6.17 4.15 3.98
N ALA A 73 -5.14 4.59 4.72
CA ALA A 73 -4.55 5.92 4.53
C ALA A 73 -3.77 6.02 3.20
N PHE A 74 -3.05 4.96 2.84
CA PHE A 74 -2.41 4.85 1.53
C PHE A 74 -3.43 4.92 0.39
N ALA A 75 -4.54 4.18 0.49
CA ALA A 75 -5.60 4.20 -0.50
C ALA A 75 -6.23 5.59 -0.64
N ASP A 76 -6.54 6.26 0.47
CA ASP A 76 -7.08 7.63 0.45
C ASP A 76 -6.15 8.58 -0.32
N LEU A 77 -4.85 8.56 -0.01
CA LEU A 77 -3.85 9.39 -0.69
C LEU A 77 -3.79 9.10 -2.19
N MET A 78 -3.73 7.83 -2.56
CA MET A 78 -3.64 7.41 -3.96
C MET A 78 -4.87 7.83 -4.76
N ILE A 79 -6.07 7.70 -4.17
CA ILE A 79 -7.31 8.09 -4.85
C ILE A 79 -7.48 9.60 -4.85
N ALA A 80 -7.17 10.30 -3.76
CA ALA A 80 -7.23 11.76 -3.68
C ALA A 80 -6.40 12.44 -4.77
N THR A 81 -5.25 11.86 -5.09
CA THR A 81 -4.34 12.34 -6.15
C THR A 81 -4.62 11.74 -7.53
N GLY A 82 -5.51 10.75 -7.59
CA GLY A 82 -5.89 10.04 -8.80
C GLY A 82 -6.81 10.84 -9.74
N SER A 83 -7.15 10.23 -10.87
CA SER A 83 -8.07 10.83 -11.85
C SER A 83 -9.51 10.91 -11.32
N ASP A 84 -10.30 11.83 -11.86
CA ASP A 84 -11.72 11.95 -11.52
C ASP A 84 -12.50 10.65 -11.83
N ARG A 85 -12.09 9.92 -12.87
CA ARG A 85 -12.65 8.61 -13.19
C ARG A 85 -12.41 7.59 -12.06
N ALA A 86 -11.19 7.55 -11.51
CA ALA A 86 -10.86 6.66 -10.40
C ALA A 86 -11.66 7.04 -9.14
N LYS A 87 -11.73 8.34 -8.83
CA LYS A 87 -12.53 8.86 -7.72
C LYS A 87 -14.00 8.47 -7.84
N ALA A 88 -14.58 8.63 -9.04
CA ALA A 88 -15.97 8.27 -9.29
C ALA A 88 -16.20 6.75 -9.15
N ALA A 89 -15.30 5.91 -9.66
CA ALA A 89 -15.39 4.46 -9.53
C ALA A 89 -15.34 4.02 -8.05
N TRP A 90 -14.44 4.60 -7.25
CA TRP A 90 -14.36 4.32 -5.82
C TRP A 90 -15.61 4.76 -5.06
N ARG A 91 -16.16 5.93 -5.36
CA ARG A 91 -17.42 6.40 -4.76
C ARG A 91 -18.58 5.46 -5.07
N ALA A 92 -18.71 5.03 -6.33
CA ALA A 92 -19.77 4.11 -6.76
C ALA A 92 -19.62 2.75 -6.07
N GLY A 93 -18.42 2.19 -6.02
CA GLY A 93 -18.14 0.92 -5.37
C GLY A 93 -18.41 0.93 -3.87
N LEU A 94 -17.94 1.96 -3.16
CA LEU A 94 -18.21 2.12 -1.72
C LEU A 94 -19.70 2.29 -1.44
N ALA A 95 -20.42 3.08 -2.24
CA ALA A 95 -21.87 3.23 -2.11
C ALA A 95 -22.60 1.90 -2.30
N ALA A 96 -22.16 1.05 -3.26
CA ALA A 96 -22.75 -0.27 -3.48
C ALA A 96 -22.52 -1.20 -2.27
N PHE A 97 -21.32 -1.16 -1.64
CA PHE A 97 -21.03 -1.92 -0.42
C PHE A 97 -21.85 -1.44 0.77
N LEU A 98 -21.98 -0.12 0.98
CA LEU A 98 -22.81 0.45 2.05
C LEU A 98 -24.27 0.00 1.93
N VAL A 99 -24.83 -0.02 0.71
CA VAL A 99 -26.19 -0.48 0.50
C VAL A 99 -26.32 -1.99 0.81
N ALA A 100 -25.37 -2.80 0.33
CA ALA A 100 -25.42 -4.25 0.51
C ALA A 100 -25.23 -4.67 1.98
N GLU A 101 -24.39 -3.96 2.76
CA GLU A 101 -24.17 -4.21 4.20
C GLU A 101 -25.45 -4.05 5.04
N HIS A 102 -26.43 -3.27 4.57
CA HIS A 102 -27.74 -3.18 5.25
C HIS A 102 -28.59 -4.45 5.13
N GLU A 103 -28.34 -5.29 4.13
CA GLU A 103 -29.13 -6.47 3.82
C GLU A 103 -28.46 -7.77 4.30
N GLU A 104 -27.13 -7.83 4.28
CA GLU A 104 -26.34 -9.02 4.64
C GLU A 104 -25.01 -8.66 5.32
N PRO A 105 -24.36 -9.57 6.07
CA PRO A 105 -23.06 -9.33 6.68
C PRO A 105 -21.99 -8.92 5.64
N LEU A 106 -21.12 -7.99 6.01
CA LEU A 106 -20.09 -7.44 5.11
C LEU A 106 -19.17 -8.53 4.56
N GLU A 107 -18.89 -9.55 5.37
CA GLU A 107 -18.07 -10.71 5.00
C GLU A 107 -18.70 -11.49 3.84
N ASP A 108 -20.01 -11.68 3.86
CA ASP A 108 -20.76 -12.40 2.82
C ASP A 108 -20.84 -11.57 1.53
N VAL A 109 -21.06 -10.24 1.66
CA VAL A 109 -20.99 -9.29 0.53
C VAL A 109 -19.62 -9.37 -0.15
N LEU A 110 -18.55 -9.32 0.64
CA LEU A 110 -17.17 -9.37 0.12
C LEU A 110 -16.87 -10.72 -0.51
N ALA A 111 -17.27 -11.82 0.11
CA ALA A 111 -17.08 -13.18 -0.44
C ALA A 111 -17.80 -13.36 -1.78
N ARG A 112 -19.03 -12.84 -1.89
CA ARG A 112 -19.79 -12.85 -3.15
C ARG A 112 -19.11 -12.01 -4.24
N ALA A 113 -18.63 -10.81 -3.89
CA ALA A 113 -17.89 -9.96 -4.82
C ALA A 113 -16.58 -10.62 -5.28
N ALA A 114 -15.86 -11.30 -4.37
CA ALA A 114 -14.64 -12.06 -4.66
C ALA A 114 -14.92 -13.24 -5.61
N GLY A 115 -16.07 -13.88 -5.49
CA GLY A 115 -16.48 -14.95 -6.42
C GLY A 115 -16.64 -14.51 -7.88
N GLU A 116 -16.75 -13.20 -8.12
CA GLU A 116 -16.83 -12.62 -9.47
C GLU A 116 -15.47 -12.14 -10.02
N GLU A 117 -14.34 -12.35 -9.30
CA GLU A 117 -13.04 -11.76 -9.65
C GLU A 117 -12.60 -12.08 -11.09
N GLU A 118 -12.78 -13.32 -11.56
CA GLU A 118 -12.35 -13.70 -12.93
C GLU A 118 -13.25 -13.11 -14.02
N ALA A 119 -14.53 -12.87 -13.72
CA ALA A 119 -15.51 -12.37 -14.68
C ALA A 119 -16.54 -11.46 -13.98
N PRO A 120 -16.18 -10.22 -13.64
CA PRO A 120 -17.03 -9.33 -12.86
C PRO A 120 -18.28 -8.92 -13.61
N LYS A 121 -19.44 -9.23 -13.03
CA LYS A 121 -20.76 -8.92 -13.60
C LYS A 121 -21.44 -7.76 -12.86
N SER A 122 -21.29 -7.75 -11.54
CA SER A 122 -21.88 -6.73 -10.67
C SER A 122 -20.94 -5.51 -10.47
N GLU A 123 -21.48 -4.43 -9.92
CA GLU A 123 -20.69 -3.28 -9.46
C GLU A 123 -19.75 -3.70 -8.32
N LEU A 124 -20.25 -4.53 -7.40
CA LEU A 124 -19.45 -5.07 -6.29
C LEU A 124 -18.26 -5.89 -6.78
N GLY A 125 -18.45 -6.78 -7.75
CA GLY A 125 -17.38 -7.58 -8.34
C GLY A 125 -16.33 -6.72 -9.05
N ARG A 126 -16.74 -5.70 -9.79
CA ARG A 126 -15.79 -4.75 -10.42
C ARG A 126 -15.00 -3.97 -9.39
N PHE A 127 -15.68 -3.46 -8.37
CA PHE A 127 -15.01 -2.69 -7.32
C PHE A 127 -14.09 -3.57 -6.44
N PHE A 128 -14.46 -4.84 -6.21
CA PHE A 128 -13.63 -5.79 -5.46
C PHE A 128 -12.22 -5.92 -6.07
N ILE A 129 -12.10 -5.94 -7.40
CA ILE A 129 -10.80 -6.03 -8.08
C ILE A 129 -9.92 -4.83 -7.73
N ASP A 130 -10.48 -3.62 -7.81
CA ASP A 130 -9.75 -2.38 -7.49
C ASP A 130 -9.41 -2.30 -6.00
N LEU A 131 -10.34 -2.69 -5.14
CA LEU A 131 -10.15 -2.74 -3.69
C LEU A 131 -9.05 -3.73 -3.31
N LYS A 132 -9.13 -4.97 -3.80
CA LYS A 132 -8.12 -6.01 -3.56
C LYS A 132 -6.74 -5.57 -4.02
N ARG A 133 -6.64 -5.06 -5.24
CA ARG A 133 -5.37 -4.56 -5.79
C ARG A 133 -4.79 -3.45 -4.91
N MET A 134 -5.58 -2.47 -4.54
CA MET A 134 -5.14 -1.37 -3.68
C MET A 134 -4.69 -1.87 -2.31
N THR A 135 -5.39 -2.87 -1.75
CA THR A 135 -5.05 -3.48 -0.46
C THR A 135 -3.71 -4.21 -0.54
N VAL A 136 -3.53 -5.04 -1.56
CA VAL A 136 -2.29 -5.81 -1.78
C VAL A 136 -1.11 -4.88 -2.04
N ASP A 137 -1.27 -3.92 -2.96
CA ASP A 137 -0.21 -2.95 -3.28
C ASP A 137 0.18 -2.14 -2.04
N GLY A 138 -0.80 -1.62 -1.29
CA GLY A 138 -0.55 -0.84 -0.08
C GLY A 138 0.11 -1.66 1.03
N TYR A 139 -0.32 -2.91 1.23
CA TYR A 139 0.23 -3.78 2.27
C TYR A 139 1.69 -4.16 1.96
N TYR A 140 1.96 -4.77 0.81
CA TYR A 140 3.28 -5.30 0.47
C TYR A 140 4.31 -4.24 0.08
N THR A 141 3.91 -2.98 -0.07
CA THR A 141 4.84 -1.84 -0.18
C THR A 141 5.02 -1.08 1.14
N SER A 142 4.26 -1.42 2.18
CA SER A 142 4.42 -0.84 3.50
C SER A 142 5.62 -1.42 4.25
N SER A 143 6.14 -0.67 5.22
CA SER A 143 7.17 -1.17 6.13
C SER A 143 6.72 -2.42 6.89
N VAL A 144 5.46 -2.46 7.32
CA VAL A 144 4.85 -3.60 8.02
C VAL A 144 4.80 -4.84 7.12
N GLY A 145 4.27 -4.70 5.90
CA GLY A 145 4.19 -5.83 4.97
C GLY A 145 5.56 -6.36 4.56
N ILE A 146 6.55 -5.47 4.35
CA ILE A 146 7.91 -5.86 3.95
C ILE A 146 8.64 -6.56 5.10
N HIS A 147 8.66 -5.98 6.29
CA HIS A 147 9.46 -6.50 7.40
C HIS A 147 8.73 -7.57 8.20
N ASP A 148 7.50 -7.31 8.63
CA ASP A 148 6.75 -8.23 9.49
C ASP A 148 6.05 -9.31 8.67
N GLY A 149 5.40 -8.94 7.54
CA GLY A 149 4.69 -9.89 6.70
C GLY A 149 5.60 -10.80 5.87
N MET A 150 6.63 -10.25 5.21
CA MET A 150 7.56 -11.01 4.37
C MET A 150 8.88 -11.38 5.06
N GLY A 151 9.14 -10.89 6.27
CA GLY A 151 10.38 -11.15 7.00
C GLY A 151 11.64 -10.58 6.32
N TYR A 152 11.49 -9.54 5.46
CA TYR A 152 12.62 -8.97 4.76
C TYR A 152 13.50 -8.14 5.70
N ILE A 153 14.75 -8.51 5.84
CA ILE A 153 15.73 -7.89 6.74
C ILE A 153 16.75 -7.00 6.02
N GLY A 154 16.49 -6.67 4.77
CA GLY A 154 17.39 -5.87 3.93
C GLY A 154 18.32 -6.70 3.04
N ASN A 155 19.08 -6.02 2.19
CA ASN A 155 20.07 -6.66 1.35
C ASN A 155 21.22 -7.19 2.20
N GLN A 156 21.51 -8.49 2.08
CA GLN A 156 22.61 -9.13 2.81
C GLN A 156 23.72 -9.53 1.83
N HIS A 157 24.97 -9.26 2.25
CA HIS A 157 26.13 -9.77 1.55
C HIS A 157 26.40 -11.21 2.01
N LEU A 158 26.13 -12.16 1.14
CA LEU A 158 26.48 -13.57 1.40
C LEU A 158 27.94 -13.79 1.00
N THR A 159 28.74 -14.33 1.91
CA THR A 159 30.14 -14.69 1.65
C THR A 159 30.25 -15.98 0.81
N SER A 160 29.18 -16.77 0.79
CA SER A 160 29.02 -17.93 -0.08
C SER A 160 27.55 -18.03 -0.53
N ALA A 161 27.30 -18.51 -1.73
CA ALA A 161 25.94 -18.83 -2.15
C ALA A 161 25.40 -20.00 -1.30
N PRO A 162 24.16 -19.91 -0.77
CA PRO A 162 23.53 -21.05 -0.13
C PRO A 162 23.40 -22.21 -1.13
N GLU A 163 23.58 -23.44 -0.64
CA GLU A 163 23.35 -24.62 -1.48
C GLU A 163 21.86 -24.69 -1.88
N CYS A 164 21.63 -25.21 -3.09
CA CYS A 164 20.27 -25.38 -3.60
C CYS A 164 19.60 -26.57 -2.89
N ASP A 165 18.47 -26.30 -2.22
CA ASP A 165 17.72 -27.32 -1.46
C ASP A 165 16.76 -28.13 -2.35
N HIS A 166 16.53 -27.72 -3.59
CA HIS A 166 15.57 -28.34 -4.49
C HIS A 166 16.01 -29.75 -4.88
N PRO A 167 15.18 -30.79 -4.64
CA PRO A 167 15.53 -32.18 -4.94
C PRO A 167 15.93 -32.43 -6.41
N GLU A 168 15.28 -31.71 -7.33
CA GLU A 168 15.51 -31.79 -8.77
C GLU A 168 16.87 -31.24 -9.21
N HIS A 169 17.54 -30.47 -8.36
CA HIS A 169 18.87 -29.89 -8.64
C HIS A 169 20.00 -30.65 -7.93
N LYS A 170 19.67 -31.58 -7.04
CA LYS A 170 20.67 -32.42 -6.34
C LYS A 170 21.11 -33.57 -7.28
N GLY A 171 22.14 -33.35 -8.05
CA GLY A 171 22.71 -34.40 -8.89
C GLY A 171 23.17 -33.98 -10.27
N ARG A 172 23.42 -32.73 -10.49
CA ARG A 172 24.13 -32.26 -11.70
C ARG A 172 25.53 -31.80 -11.40
#